data_f809687a08910fdb640e160934b9301b
#
_entry.id   f809687a08910fdb640e160934b9301b
#
_cell.length_a   1.000
_cell.length_b   1.000
_cell.length_c   1.000
_cell.angle_alpha   90.00
_cell.angle_beta   90.00
_cell.angle_gamma   90.00
#
_symmetry.space_group_name_H-M   'P 1'
#
loop_
_entity.id
_entity.type
_entity.pdbx_description
1 polymer ?
#
loop_
_entity_poly.entity_id
_entity_poly.type
_entity_poly.pdbx_seq_one_letter_code
_entity_poly.pdbx_strand_id
1 'polypeptide(L)'
;MDRLLIRGGQPLHGEVTISGAKNAALPELCAALLTAQPVTLSNVPKLQDVATTLKVLRHLGASAERDAERPDVVRIDAGTVHSTEAPYELVKTMRASILVLGPLLARFGAAKVSLPGG
;
A
#
# COMPACT_ATOMS: atom_id res chain seq x y z
N MET A 1 -25.51 17.54 7.15
CA MET A 1 -24.35 17.79 8.02
C MET A 1 -24.36 16.81 9.18
N ASP A 2 -23.27 16.13 9.36
CA ASP A 2 -23.15 15.16 10.46
C ASP A 2 -23.02 15.87 11.81
N ARG A 3 -23.48 15.19 12.83
CA ARG A 3 -23.40 15.70 14.20
C ARG A 3 -22.71 14.66 15.07
N LEU A 4 -21.84 15.11 15.95
CA LEU A 4 -21.13 14.26 16.89
C LEU A 4 -21.51 14.69 18.31
N LEU A 5 -22.19 13.81 19.05
CA LEU A 5 -22.53 14.04 20.44
C LEU A 5 -21.60 13.22 21.32
N ILE A 6 -20.84 13.89 22.17
CA ILE A 6 -19.87 13.24 23.05
C ILE A 6 -20.27 13.47 24.50
N ARG A 7 -20.39 12.37 25.26
CA ARG A 7 -20.62 12.41 26.71
C ARG A 7 -19.37 11.83 27.37
N GLY A 8 -18.68 12.66 28.13
CA GLY A 8 -17.51 12.26 28.87
C GLY A 8 -17.82 11.96 30.34
N GLY A 9 -16.76 11.92 31.15
CA GLY A 9 -16.90 11.76 32.60
C GLY A 9 -16.69 10.34 33.13
N GLN A 10 -16.47 9.36 32.23
CA GLN A 10 -16.17 7.98 32.63
C GLN A 10 -14.67 7.72 32.46
N PRO A 11 -13.97 7.26 33.51
CA PRO A 11 -12.57 6.83 33.35
C PRO A 11 -12.51 5.57 32.48
N LEU A 12 -11.55 5.53 31.59
CA LEU A 12 -11.36 4.39 30.69
C LEU A 12 -10.19 3.54 31.17
N HIS A 13 -10.39 2.22 31.17
CA HIS A 13 -9.37 1.25 31.51
C HIS A 13 -9.32 0.21 30.41
N GLY A 14 -8.13 -0.17 30.01
CA GLY A 14 -7.97 -1.20 28.99
C GLY A 14 -6.76 -0.93 28.11
N GLU A 15 -6.61 -1.80 27.15
CA GLU A 15 -5.51 -1.78 26.21
C GLU A 15 -6.03 -1.86 24.78
N VAL A 16 -5.50 -1.03 23.90
CA VAL A 16 -5.89 -1.01 22.49
C VAL A 16 -4.63 -1.13 21.65
N THR A 17 -4.64 -2.09 20.72
CA THR A 17 -3.58 -2.18 19.71
C THR A 17 -3.91 -1.22 18.59
N ILE A 18 -3.01 -0.28 18.33
CA ILE A 18 -3.18 0.71 17.28
C ILE A 18 -3.07 0.02 15.92
N SER A 19 -4.05 0.25 15.05
CA SER A 19 -4.00 -0.24 13.67
C SER A 19 -2.98 0.56 12.85
N GLY A 20 -2.44 -0.08 11.81
CA GLY A 20 -1.55 0.59 10.88
C GLY A 20 -2.23 1.75 10.17
N ALA A 21 -1.45 2.76 9.80
CA ALA A 21 -1.95 3.93 9.10
C ALA A 21 -1.80 3.77 7.59
N LYS A 22 -2.80 4.24 6.84
CA LYS A 22 -2.75 4.23 5.38
C LYS A 22 -1.53 4.98 4.84
N ASN A 23 -1.29 6.18 5.36
CA ASN A 23 -0.23 7.04 4.87
C ASN A 23 1.18 6.53 5.16
N ALA A 24 1.32 5.60 6.10
CA ALA A 24 2.56 4.87 6.32
C ALA A 24 2.61 3.61 5.46
N ALA A 25 1.51 2.87 5.38
CA ALA A 25 1.46 1.60 4.66
C ALA A 25 1.74 1.75 3.17
N LEU A 26 1.17 2.76 2.52
CA LEU A 26 1.31 2.91 1.07
C LEU A 26 2.77 3.09 0.63
N PRO A 27 3.56 4.01 1.21
CA PRO A 27 4.98 4.09 0.84
C PRO A 27 5.79 2.86 1.23
N GLU A 28 5.48 2.20 2.35
CA GLU A 28 6.17 0.98 2.75
C GLU A 28 5.93 -0.16 1.76
N LEU A 29 4.70 -0.31 1.29
CA LEU A 29 4.36 -1.31 0.27
C LEU A 29 5.13 -1.05 -1.03
N CYS A 30 5.19 0.21 -1.45
CA CYS A 30 5.92 0.59 -2.66
C CYS A 30 7.43 0.43 -2.50
N ALA A 31 7.96 0.64 -1.29
CA ALA A 31 9.38 0.45 -1.01
C ALA A 31 9.84 -1.00 -1.21
N ALA A 32 8.92 -1.97 -1.13
CA ALA A 32 9.23 -3.37 -1.41
C ALA A 32 9.72 -3.58 -2.85
N LEU A 33 9.41 -2.66 -3.76
CA LEU A 33 9.91 -2.71 -5.15
C LEU A 33 11.41 -2.48 -5.25
N LEU A 34 12.04 -1.90 -4.22
CA LEU A 34 13.47 -1.58 -4.23
C LEU A 34 14.37 -2.81 -4.14
N THR A 35 13.84 -3.95 -3.75
CA THR A 35 14.61 -5.17 -3.56
C THR A 35 13.97 -6.34 -4.29
N ALA A 36 14.82 -7.29 -4.72
CA ALA A 36 14.36 -8.56 -5.26
C ALA A 36 14.08 -9.60 -4.16
N GLN A 37 14.41 -9.28 -2.91
CA GLN A 37 14.17 -10.17 -1.78
C GLN A 37 12.72 -10.06 -1.30
N PRO A 38 12.12 -11.15 -0.83
CA PRO A 38 10.78 -11.08 -0.26
C PRO A 38 10.72 -10.15 0.95
N VAL A 39 9.63 -9.39 1.04
CA VAL A 39 9.35 -8.46 2.13
C VAL A 39 8.04 -8.85 2.79
N THR A 40 8.02 -8.89 4.12
CA THR A 40 6.82 -9.13 4.90
C THR A 40 6.54 -7.92 5.78
N LEU A 41 5.34 -7.37 5.64
CA LEU A 41 4.87 -6.25 6.46
C LEU A 41 3.73 -6.71 7.33
N SER A 42 3.75 -6.35 8.61
CA SER A 42 2.66 -6.62 9.55
C SER A 42 1.92 -5.34 9.88
N ASN A 43 0.76 -5.48 10.52
CA ASN A 43 -0.10 -4.35 10.91
C ASN A 43 -0.49 -3.46 9.73
N VAL A 44 -0.72 -4.06 8.57
CA VAL A 44 -1.16 -3.35 7.36
C VAL A 44 -2.68 -3.22 7.39
N PRO A 45 -3.24 -2.00 7.35
CA PRO A 45 -4.69 -1.82 7.45
C PRO A 45 -5.44 -2.36 6.24
N LYS A 46 -6.68 -2.77 6.45
CA LYS A 46 -7.58 -3.24 5.39
C LYS A 46 -8.34 -2.05 4.81
N LEU A 47 -7.71 -1.34 3.90
CA LEU A 47 -8.29 -0.16 3.27
C LEU A 47 -8.27 -0.32 1.75
N GLN A 48 -9.17 0.39 1.08
CA GLN A 48 -9.28 0.33 -0.37
C GLN A 48 -7.98 0.74 -1.07
N ASP A 49 -7.32 1.78 -0.57
CA ASP A 49 -6.06 2.23 -1.16
C ASP A 49 -4.95 1.19 -1.04
N VAL A 50 -4.93 0.43 0.05
CA VAL A 50 -3.99 -0.68 0.21
C VAL A 50 -4.29 -1.77 -0.82
N ALA A 51 -5.56 -2.14 -0.98
CA ALA A 51 -5.95 -3.14 -1.97
C ALA A 51 -5.58 -2.70 -3.39
N THR A 52 -5.77 -1.42 -3.71
CA THR A 52 -5.40 -0.86 -5.01
C THR A 52 -3.88 -0.90 -5.20
N THR A 53 -3.12 -0.55 -4.17
CA THR A 53 -1.65 -0.61 -4.23
C THR A 53 -1.17 -2.04 -4.52
N LEU A 54 -1.75 -3.04 -3.85
CA LEU A 54 -1.41 -4.43 -4.10
C LEU A 54 -1.70 -4.83 -5.56
N LYS A 55 -2.80 -4.33 -6.12
CA LYS A 55 -3.12 -4.57 -7.54
C LYS A 55 -2.08 -3.94 -8.46
N VAL A 56 -1.63 -2.72 -8.18
CA VAL A 56 -0.58 -2.07 -8.95
C VAL A 56 0.70 -2.90 -8.90
N LEU A 57 1.11 -3.34 -7.73
CA LEU A 57 2.31 -4.16 -7.57
C LEU A 57 2.21 -5.47 -8.37
N ARG A 58 1.05 -6.14 -8.31
CA ARG A 58 0.83 -7.36 -9.10
C ARG A 58 0.87 -7.09 -10.59
N HIS A 59 0.33 -5.97 -11.03
CA HIS A 59 0.37 -5.59 -12.44
C HIS A 59 1.81 -5.39 -12.93
N LEU A 60 2.67 -4.85 -12.07
CA LEU A 60 4.10 -4.69 -12.39
C LEU A 60 4.85 -6.03 -12.44
N GLY A 61 4.24 -7.10 -11.95
CA GLY A 61 4.79 -8.44 -11.95
C GLY A 61 5.20 -8.97 -10.59
N ALA A 62 5.03 -8.19 -9.53
CA ALA A 62 5.32 -8.64 -8.18
C ALA A 62 4.25 -9.62 -7.69
N SER A 63 4.64 -10.51 -6.79
CA SER A 63 3.71 -11.23 -5.95
C SER A 63 3.39 -10.34 -4.74
N ALA A 64 2.13 -10.08 -4.48
CA ALA A 64 1.72 -9.20 -3.39
C ALA A 64 0.39 -9.68 -2.83
N GLU A 65 0.40 -10.27 -1.64
CA GLU A 65 -0.77 -10.93 -1.08
C GLU A 65 -0.85 -10.74 0.43
N ARG A 66 -2.10 -10.69 0.93
CA ARG A 66 -2.35 -10.79 2.36
C ARG A 66 -2.30 -12.24 2.79
N ASP A 67 -1.84 -12.45 4.01
CA ASP A 67 -1.87 -13.78 4.63
C ASP A 67 -3.33 -14.18 4.91
N ALA A 68 -3.69 -15.43 4.57
CA ALA A 68 -5.06 -15.90 4.75
C ALA A 68 -5.47 -16.05 6.21
N GLU A 69 -4.51 -16.39 7.09
CA GLU A 69 -4.76 -16.57 8.52
C GLU A 69 -4.56 -15.29 9.32
N ARG A 70 -3.64 -14.43 8.86
CA ARG A 70 -3.33 -13.15 9.51
C ARG A 70 -3.49 -12.01 8.50
N PRO A 71 -4.72 -11.51 8.32
CA PRO A 71 -5.02 -10.55 7.25
C PRO A 71 -4.30 -9.20 7.36
N ASP A 72 -3.72 -8.88 8.52
CA ASP A 72 -2.90 -7.69 8.71
C ASP A 72 -1.48 -7.85 8.16
N VAL A 73 -1.10 -9.07 7.77
CA VAL A 73 0.22 -9.36 7.20
C VAL A 73 0.15 -9.40 5.69
N VAL A 74 1.07 -8.69 5.05
CA VAL A 74 1.20 -8.65 3.59
C VAL A 74 2.61 -9.12 3.23
N ARG A 75 2.68 -10.04 2.26
CA ARG A 75 3.95 -10.51 1.70
C ARG A 75 4.09 -10.01 0.28
N ILE A 76 5.24 -9.43 -0.01
CA ILE A 76 5.55 -8.90 -1.33
C ILE A 76 6.86 -9.50 -1.81
N ASP A 77 6.85 -10.05 -3.00
CA ASP A 77 8.06 -10.51 -3.68
C ASP A 77 8.15 -9.78 -5.02
N ALA A 78 9.07 -8.84 -5.10
CA ALA A 78 9.28 -8.04 -6.29
C ALA A 78 10.41 -8.60 -7.18
N GLY A 79 10.87 -9.82 -6.92
CA GLY A 79 11.89 -10.47 -7.75
C GLY A 79 11.41 -10.76 -9.16
N THR A 80 10.11 -10.88 -9.36
CA THR A 80 9.49 -11.18 -10.66
C THR A 80 8.91 -9.96 -11.37
N VAL A 81 9.22 -8.75 -10.91
CA VAL A 81 8.77 -7.52 -11.57
C VAL A 81 9.35 -7.46 -12.97
N HIS A 82 8.48 -7.27 -13.96
CA HIS A 82 8.83 -7.26 -15.39
C HIS A 82 8.35 -6.00 -16.11
N SER A 83 7.57 -5.15 -15.46
CA SER A 83 7.06 -3.92 -16.06
C SER A 83 7.42 -2.73 -15.18
N THR A 84 7.79 -1.62 -15.83
CA THR A 84 8.05 -0.35 -15.16
C THR A 84 6.97 0.68 -15.47
N GLU A 85 5.85 0.23 -16.00
CA GLU A 85 4.72 1.09 -16.35
C GLU A 85 3.49 0.76 -15.49
N ALA A 86 3.03 1.75 -14.71
CA ALA A 86 1.80 1.64 -13.94
C ALA A 86 0.65 2.20 -14.79
N PRO A 87 -0.37 1.37 -15.12
CA PRO A 87 -1.42 1.76 -16.04
C PRO A 87 -2.38 2.79 -15.44
N TYR A 88 -2.86 3.69 -16.28
CA TYR A 88 -3.81 4.74 -15.88
C TYR A 88 -5.04 4.18 -15.17
N GLU A 89 -5.56 3.06 -15.63
CA GLU A 89 -6.76 2.45 -15.07
C GLU A 89 -6.62 2.10 -13.58
N LEU A 90 -5.42 1.76 -13.14
CA LEU A 90 -5.16 1.45 -11.74
C LEU A 90 -4.78 2.69 -10.92
N VAL A 91 -4.10 3.66 -11.53
CA VAL A 91 -3.61 4.84 -10.79
C VAL A 91 -4.62 5.98 -10.75
N LYS A 92 -5.60 6.01 -11.65
CA LYS A 92 -6.58 7.13 -11.74
C LYS A 92 -7.40 7.32 -10.46
N THR A 93 -7.59 6.26 -9.69
CA THR A 93 -8.42 6.29 -8.47
C THR A 93 -7.63 6.57 -7.20
N MET A 94 -6.31 6.65 -7.28
CA MET A 94 -5.48 6.79 -6.09
C MET A 94 -4.23 7.63 -6.36
N ARG A 95 -4.18 8.82 -5.78
CA ARG A 95 -3.03 9.75 -5.95
C ARG A 95 -1.71 9.12 -5.49
N ALA A 96 -1.77 8.32 -4.44
CA ALA A 96 -0.58 7.70 -3.88
C ALA A 96 0.10 6.69 -4.83
N SER A 97 -0.55 6.32 -5.93
CA SER A 97 0.06 5.43 -6.94
C SER A 97 1.35 6.00 -7.52
N ILE A 98 1.54 7.32 -7.46
CA ILE A 98 2.81 7.95 -7.87
C ILE A 98 4.00 7.45 -7.05
N LEU A 99 3.75 6.87 -5.88
CA LEU A 99 4.81 6.35 -5.01
C LEU A 99 5.62 5.20 -5.64
N VAL A 100 5.09 4.52 -6.65
CA VAL A 100 5.85 3.48 -7.34
C VAL A 100 6.93 4.05 -8.25
N LEU A 101 6.81 5.33 -8.64
CA LEU A 101 7.76 5.97 -9.56
C LEU A 101 9.19 5.95 -9.04
N GLY A 102 9.39 6.37 -7.78
CA GLY A 102 10.71 6.42 -7.18
C GLY A 102 11.40 5.06 -7.13
N PRO A 103 10.77 4.03 -6.52
CA PRO A 103 11.34 2.69 -6.47
C PRO A 103 11.62 2.06 -7.84
N LEU A 104 10.70 2.22 -8.79
CA LEU A 104 10.90 1.68 -10.14
C LEU A 104 12.08 2.37 -10.82
N LEU A 105 12.15 3.69 -10.72
CA LEU A 105 13.23 4.46 -11.31
C LEU A 105 14.58 4.11 -10.68
N ALA A 106 14.62 3.98 -9.36
CA ALA A 106 15.84 3.68 -8.63
C ALA A 106 16.38 2.28 -8.95
N ARG A 107 15.48 1.29 -9.06
CA ARG A 107 15.90 -0.10 -9.29
C ARG A 107 16.12 -0.43 -10.75
N PHE A 108 15.28 0.08 -11.65
CA PHE A 108 15.29 -0.31 -13.07
C PHE A 108 15.78 0.78 -14.00
N GLY A 109 16.01 2.00 -13.51
CA GLY A 109 16.53 3.11 -14.30
C GLY A 109 15.49 3.80 -15.18
N ALA A 110 14.26 3.31 -15.22
CA ALA A 110 13.17 3.90 -16.00
C ALA A 110 11.83 3.56 -15.37
N ALA A 111 10.87 4.47 -15.47
CA ALA A 111 9.51 4.23 -14.99
C ALA A 111 8.54 5.14 -15.74
N LYS A 112 7.32 4.65 -15.93
CA LYS A 112 6.23 5.40 -16.52
C LYS A 112 4.99 5.24 -15.66
N VAL A 113 4.53 6.33 -15.09
CA VAL A 113 3.36 6.34 -14.20
C VAL A 113 2.43 7.46 -14.63
N SER A 114 1.16 7.16 -14.82
CA SER A 114 0.16 8.17 -15.13
C SER A 114 -0.06 9.08 -13.94
N LEU A 115 -0.24 10.37 -14.21
CA LEU A 115 -0.55 11.32 -13.14
C LEU A 115 -2.00 11.15 -12.69
N PRO A 116 -2.26 11.20 -11.38
CA PRO A 116 -3.62 11.09 -10.88
C PRO A 116 -4.46 12.31 -11.24
N GLY A 117 -5.74 12.09 -11.55
CA GLY A 117 -6.69 13.15 -11.86
C GLY A 117 -6.51 13.80 -13.22
N GLY A 118 -5.63 13.25 -14.05
CA GLY A 118 -5.33 13.78 -15.39
C GLY A 118 -6.24 13.31 -16.47
#